data_5b0a20c293f481c250cbc94a799c9a89
#
_entry.id   5b0a20c293f481c250cbc94a799c9a89
#
_cell.length_a   1.000
_cell.length_b   1.000
_cell.length_c   1.000
_cell.angle_alpha   90.00
_cell.angle_beta   90.00
_cell.angle_gamma   90.00
#
_symmetry.space_group_name_H-M   'P 1'
#
loop_
_entity.id
_entity.type
_entity.pdbx_description
1 polymer ?
#
loop_
_entity_poly.entity_id
_entity_poly.type
_entity_poly.pdbx_seq_one_letter_code
_entity_poly.pdbx_strand_id
1 'polypeptide(L)'
;MWAYNETFYQIYPIGFCGAPVHNDGVTEHRILKIGEWAGYLQELGIGSIILNPIFESDNHGYDTRDFLKIDCRLGTNDDFKSVCQKLHDHDVKVMLDGVFNHVGRGFWAFRDVQEKKWDSQYKDWFCINFDGNSGYNDGFWYEGWEGHYELVKLNLQNPAVVDYLLSCVKMWIEEFNIDGLRLDVAYSLDHNFMKRLRTFCEELKPGFALIGEVLFGDYNLIVNDEMLHSCTNYE
;
A
#
# COMPACT_ATOMS: atom_id res chain seq x y z
N MET A 1 3.44 22.42 -0.18
CA MET A 1 3.29 21.02 0.28
C MET A 1 4.20 20.81 1.49
N TRP A 2 3.64 20.34 2.60
CA TRP A 2 4.39 20.14 3.85
C TRP A 2 5.57 19.17 3.67
N ALA A 3 5.38 18.11 2.90
CA ALA A 3 6.38 17.07 2.66
C ALA A 3 7.72 17.57 2.09
N TYR A 4 7.77 18.77 1.49
CA TYR A 4 9.02 19.30 0.95
C TYR A 4 10.01 19.81 2.02
N ASN A 5 9.53 20.02 3.24
CA ASN A 5 10.32 20.58 4.34
C ASN A 5 10.52 19.59 5.50
N GLU A 6 10.09 18.33 5.32
CA GLU A 6 10.14 17.34 6.39
C GLU A 6 11.29 16.33 6.22
N THR A 7 11.74 15.83 7.35
CA THR A 7 12.63 14.67 7.41
C THR A 7 11.77 13.42 7.63
N PHE A 8 11.96 12.42 6.79
CA PHE A 8 11.20 11.17 6.84
C PHE A 8 12.01 10.07 7.52
N TYR A 9 11.35 9.28 8.35
CA TYR A 9 11.88 8.05 8.92
C TYR A 9 11.06 6.86 8.42
N GLN A 10 11.71 5.93 7.73
CA GLN A 10 11.02 4.75 7.18
C GLN A 10 11.13 3.57 8.13
N ILE A 11 10.00 2.90 8.37
CA ILE A 11 9.92 1.71 9.24
C ILE A 11 9.30 0.56 8.44
N TYR A 12 9.94 -0.62 8.48
CA TYR A 12 9.34 -1.88 8.04
C TYR A 12 8.69 -2.57 9.26
N PRO A 13 7.35 -2.50 9.41
CA PRO A 13 6.68 -2.86 10.66
C PRO A 13 6.80 -4.32 11.04
N ILE A 14 6.71 -5.25 10.08
CA ILE A 14 6.83 -6.70 10.35
C ILE A 14 8.18 -6.99 11.02
N GLY A 15 9.29 -6.46 10.47
CA GLY A 15 10.62 -6.64 11.06
C GLY A 15 10.80 -5.85 12.36
N PHE A 16 10.43 -4.56 12.36
CA PHE A 16 10.61 -3.67 13.51
C PHE A 16 9.83 -4.14 14.75
N CYS A 17 8.62 -4.61 14.56
CA CYS A 17 7.76 -5.08 15.64
C CYS A 17 8.04 -6.54 16.03
N GLY A 18 8.94 -7.24 15.32
CA GLY A 18 9.27 -8.64 15.60
C GLY A 18 8.14 -9.61 15.28
N ALA A 19 7.33 -9.29 14.26
CA ALA A 19 6.29 -10.17 13.79
C ALA A 19 6.88 -11.36 12.98
N PRO A 20 6.24 -12.54 12.96
CA PRO A 20 6.71 -13.68 12.17
C PRO A 20 6.68 -13.35 10.66
N VAL A 21 7.62 -13.93 9.90
CA VAL A 21 7.72 -13.69 8.45
C VAL A 21 6.47 -14.20 7.71
N HIS A 22 6.02 -15.40 8.05
CA HIS A 22 4.80 -15.98 7.49
C HIS A 22 3.60 -15.64 8.38
N ASN A 23 2.49 -15.30 7.75
CA ASN A 23 1.26 -15.02 8.46
C ASN A 23 0.73 -16.31 9.11
N ASP A 24 0.71 -16.34 10.43
CA ASP A 24 0.25 -17.46 11.25
C ASP A 24 -1.23 -17.36 11.66
N GLY A 25 -1.91 -16.26 11.26
CA GLY A 25 -3.31 -16.00 11.60
C GLY A 25 -3.54 -15.59 13.06
N VAL A 26 -2.46 -15.39 13.84
CA VAL A 26 -2.56 -15.00 15.25
C VAL A 26 -2.55 -13.47 15.38
N THR A 27 -3.57 -12.92 16.04
CA THR A 27 -3.63 -11.50 16.32
C THR A 27 -2.79 -11.13 17.53
N GLU A 28 -1.82 -10.25 17.31
CA GLU A 28 -0.91 -9.73 18.34
C GLU A 28 -0.75 -8.22 18.19
N HIS A 29 -0.82 -7.46 19.28
CA HIS A 29 -0.81 -5.99 19.28
C HIS A 29 0.59 -5.38 19.13
N ARG A 30 1.41 -5.92 18.23
CA ARG A 30 2.84 -5.56 18.08
C ARG A 30 3.05 -4.15 17.51
N ILE A 31 2.11 -3.64 16.69
CA ILE A 31 2.20 -2.34 16.06
C ILE A 31 2.23 -1.18 17.06
N LEU A 32 1.71 -1.39 18.26
CA LEU A 32 1.73 -0.40 19.35
C LEU A 32 3.15 0.06 19.69
N LYS A 33 4.17 -0.79 19.45
CA LYS A 33 5.60 -0.45 19.60
C LYS A 33 5.99 0.78 18.78
N ILE A 34 5.41 0.98 17.60
CA ILE A 34 5.68 2.17 16.77
C ILE A 34 5.23 3.44 17.50
N GLY A 35 4.07 3.40 18.14
CA GLY A 35 3.57 4.54 18.93
C GLY A 35 4.44 4.86 20.16
N GLU A 36 5.18 3.88 20.71
CA GLU A 36 6.13 4.12 21.81
C GLU A 36 7.35 4.93 21.37
N TRP A 37 7.63 4.96 20.06
CA TRP A 37 8.74 5.71 19.50
C TRP A 37 8.40 7.18 19.18
N ALA A 38 7.16 7.61 19.33
CA ALA A 38 6.72 8.95 18.95
C ALA A 38 7.58 10.08 19.57
N GLY A 39 7.85 10.00 20.87
CA GLY A 39 8.71 10.98 21.55
C GLY A 39 10.15 10.97 21.06
N TYR A 40 10.72 9.78 20.80
CA TYR A 40 12.08 9.66 20.24
C TYR A 40 12.17 10.26 18.83
N LEU A 41 11.17 10.00 17.98
CA LEU A 41 11.12 10.55 16.60
C LEU A 41 11.03 12.09 16.65
N GLN A 42 10.21 12.65 17.53
CA GLN A 42 10.12 14.10 17.75
C GLN A 42 11.45 14.69 18.21
N GLU A 43 12.12 14.09 19.22
CA GLU A 43 13.44 14.52 19.68
C GLU A 43 14.52 14.44 18.61
N LEU A 44 14.42 13.48 17.70
CA LEU A 44 15.32 13.32 16.55
C LEU A 44 15.03 14.34 15.43
N GLY A 45 13.95 15.11 15.50
CA GLY A 45 13.54 16.08 14.49
C GLY A 45 12.90 15.43 13.27
N ILE A 46 12.29 14.28 13.41
CA ILE A 46 11.54 13.59 12.35
C ILE A 46 10.13 14.19 12.28
N GLY A 47 9.78 14.77 11.13
CA GLY A 47 8.45 15.35 10.91
C GLY A 47 7.45 14.36 10.31
N SER A 48 7.91 13.24 9.76
CA SER A 48 7.02 12.22 9.21
C SER A 48 7.64 10.82 9.23
N ILE A 49 6.81 9.80 9.41
CA ILE A 49 7.21 8.41 9.16
C ILE A 49 6.58 7.87 7.88
N ILE A 50 7.30 6.98 7.22
CA ILE A 50 6.78 6.14 6.13
C ILE A 50 6.74 4.71 6.66
N LEU A 51 5.57 4.13 6.72
CA LEU A 51 5.38 2.73 7.09
C LEU A 51 5.33 1.87 5.84
N ASN A 52 6.28 0.95 5.67
CA ASN A 52 6.15 -0.14 4.71
C ASN A 52 4.87 -0.94 5.00
N PRO A 53 4.41 -1.82 4.10
CA PRO A 53 3.06 -2.37 4.16
C PRO A 53 2.66 -2.90 5.53
N ILE A 54 1.45 -2.52 5.96
CA ILE A 54 0.88 -2.88 7.27
C ILE A 54 -0.41 -3.68 7.15
N PHE A 55 -0.92 -3.85 5.93
CA PHE A 55 -2.20 -4.52 5.71
C PHE A 55 -2.06 -6.03 5.65
N GLU A 56 -3.16 -6.75 5.88
CA GLU A 56 -3.19 -8.20 5.92
C GLU A 56 -2.51 -8.81 4.69
N SER A 57 -1.51 -9.65 4.90
CA SER A 57 -0.66 -10.21 3.84
C SER A 57 -0.27 -11.66 4.13
N ASP A 58 0.28 -12.36 3.13
CA ASP A 58 0.75 -13.73 3.32
C ASP A 58 2.12 -13.77 4.02
N ASN A 59 3.05 -12.86 3.65
CA ASN A 59 4.44 -12.90 4.11
C ASN A 59 4.99 -11.51 4.45
N HIS A 60 5.54 -10.81 3.44
CA HIS A 60 6.36 -9.62 3.62
C HIS A 60 5.58 -8.29 3.60
N GLY A 61 4.25 -8.35 3.45
CA GLY A 61 3.40 -7.17 3.41
C GLY A 61 3.07 -6.67 2.00
N TYR A 62 3.98 -6.84 1.03
CA TYR A 62 3.72 -6.46 -0.37
C TYR A 62 2.79 -7.46 -1.08
N ASP A 63 2.57 -8.62 -0.52
CA ASP A 63 1.63 -9.66 -0.96
C ASP A 63 0.28 -9.52 -0.24
N THR A 64 -0.34 -8.34 -0.38
CA THR A 64 -1.56 -7.96 0.31
C THR A 64 -2.73 -8.90 0.03
N ARG A 65 -3.45 -9.31 1.08
CA ARG A 65 -4.69 -10.09 1.03
C ARG A 65 -5.93 -9.24 1.20
N ASP A 66 -5.83 -8.20 2.04
CA ASP A 66 -6.94 -7.31 2.37
C ASP A 66 -6.41 -5.91 2.74
N PHE A 67 -6.80 -4.90 1.96
CA PHE A 67 -6.40 -3.51 2.18
C PHE A 67 -7.20 -2.80 3.29
N LEU A 68 -8.25 -3.42 3.81
CA LEU A 68 -9.13 -2.83 4.83
C LEU A 68 -8.79 -3.29 6.25
N LYS A 69 -7.85 -4.22 6.37
CA LYS A 69 -7.50 -4.84 7.65
C LYS A 69 -6.00 -4.74 7.90
N ILE A 70 -5.63 -4.28 9.09
CA ILE A 70 -4.25 -4.36 9.56
C ILE A 70 -3.85 -5.84 9.68
N ASP A 71 -2.62 -6.15 9.28
CA ASP A 71 -2.07 -7.51 9.37
C ASP A 71 -2.19 -8.02 10.80
N CYS A 72 -2.81 -9.19 10.97
CA CYS A 72 -3.08 -9.75 12.31
C CYS A 72 -1.79 -9.95 13.13
N ARG A 73 -0.66 -10.21 12.47
CA ARG A 73 0.64 -10.30 13.14
C ARG A 73 1.10 -8.98 13.75
N LEU A 74 0.57 -7.85 13.28
CA LEU A 74 0.88 -6.49 13.76
C LEU A 74 -0.17 -6.00 14.75
N GLY A 75 -1.46 -6.29 14.52
CA GLY A 75 -2.52 -5.82 15.40
C GLY A 75 -3.88 -5.72 14.74
N THR A 76 -4.63 -4.75 15.20
CA THR A 76 -5.97 -4.42 14.72
C THR A 76 -6.01 -3.00 14.14
N ASN A 77 -7.12 -2.68 13.44
CA ASN A 77 -7.35 -1.31 12.98
C ASN A 77 -7.38 -0.30 14.15
N ASP A 78 -7.95 -0.69 15.29
CA ASP A 78 -7.99 0.17 16.48
C ASP A 78 -6.60 0.41 17.07
N ASP A 79 -5.72 -0.59 17.06
CA ASP A 79 -4.33 -0.43 17.49
C ASP A 79 -3.62 0.59 16.59
N PHE A 80 -3.77 0.45 15.27
CA PHE A 80 -3.12 1.36 14.33
C PHE A 80 -3.68 2.78 14.42
N LYS A 81 -4.98 2.93 14.61
CA LYS A 81 -5.60 4.23 14.87
C LYS A 81 -4.99 4.90 16.13
N SER A 82 -4.76 4.12 17.19
CA SER A 82 -4.10 4.59 18.41
C SER A 82 -2.64 5.00 18.15
N VAL A 83 -1.91 4.26 17.30
CA VAL A 83 -0.54 4.61 16.90
C VAL A 83 -0.52 5.93 16.13
N CYS A 84 -1.40 6.12 15.16
CA CYS A 84 -1.49 7.38 14.41
C CYS A 84 -1.77 8.56 15.33
N GLN A 85 -2.71 8.42 16.28
CA GLN A 85 -3.00 9.48 17.24
C GLN A 85 -1.77 9.86 18.07
N LYS A 86 -1.04 8.87 18.61
CA LYS A 86 0.19 9.11 19.37
C LYS A 86 1.27 9.83 18.57
N LEU A 87 1.45 9.46 17.29
CA LEU A 87 2.40 10.11 16.39
C LEU A 87 2.00 11.57 16.15
N HIS A 88 0.74 11.84 15.87
CA HIS A 88 0.22 13.18 15.68
C HIS A 88 0.33 14.05 16.96
N ASP A 89 0.13 13.47 18.15
CA ASP A 89 0.31 14.16 19.43
C ASP A 89 1.77 14.62 19.66
N HIS A 90 2.72 14.07 18.88
CA HIS A 90 4.15 14.45 18.88
C HIS A 90 4.55 15.17 17.59
N ASP A 91 3.60 15.74 16.84
CA ASP A 91 3.81 16.44 15.57
C ASP A 91 4.47 15.58 14.47
N VAL A 92 4.37 14.25 14.55
CA VAL A 92 4.88 13.32 13.54
C VAL A 92 3.74 12.88 12.62
N LYS A 93 3.85 13.19 11.34
CA LYS A 93 2.89 12.78 10.30
C LYS A 93 3.07 11.31 9.91
N VAL A 94 2.00 10.71 9.42
CA VAL A 94 1.99 9.29 9.06
C VAL A 94 1.72 9.10 7.57
N MET A 95 2.65 8.45 6.88
CA MET A 95 2.47 8.00 5.50
C MET A 95 2.47 6.48 5.44
N LEU A 96 1.58 5.91 4.62
CA LEU A 96 1.52 4.48 4.36
C LEU A 96 2.11 4.12 3.00
N ASP A 97 2.55 2.88 2.88
CA ASP A 97 2.92 2.30 1.60
C ASP A 97 1.65 1.87 0.84
N GLY A 98 1.44 2.46 -0.33
CA GLY A 98 0.35 2.16 -1.24
C GLY A 98 0.80 1.13 -2.28
N VAL A 99 0.58 -0.15 -2.01
CA VAL A 99 0.91 -1.25 -2.91
C VAL A 99 -0.24 -1.48 -3.87
N PHE A 100 -0.30 -0.71 -4.96
CA PHE A 100 -1.44 -0.71 -5.88
C PHE A 100 -1.17 -1.41 -7.22
N ASN A 101 0.10 -1.74 -7.50
CA ASN A 101 0.45 -2.44 -8.74
C ASN A 101 0.04 -3.92 -8.71
N HIS A 102 0.10 -4.54 -7.54
CA HIS A 102 -0.11 -5.98 -7.37
C HIS A 102 -0.69 -6.31 -5.99
N VAL A 103 -1.12 -7.56 -5.85
CA VAL A 103 -1.64 -8.14 -4.60
C VAL A 103 -1.08 -9.54 -4.41
N GLY A 104 -1.17 -10.07 -3.21
CA GLY A 104 -0.85 -11.48 -2.93
C GLY A 104 -1.85 -12.45 -3.56
N ARG A 105 -1.44 -13.70 -3.73
CA ARG A 105 -2.32 -14.77 -4.22
C ARG A 105 -3.48 -15.07 -3.26
N GLY A 106 -3.35 -14.67 -1.99
CA GLY A 106 -4.39 -14.75 -0.97
C GLY A 106 -5.45 -13.64 -1.06
N PHE A 107 -5.29 -12.66 -1.97
CA PHE A 107 -6.25 -11.56 -2.13
C PHE A 107 -7.64 -12.11 -2.50
N TRP A 108 -8.66 -11.64 -1.82
CA TRP A 108 -10.00 -12.22 -1.89
C TRP A 108 -10.60 -12.28 -3.31
N ALA A 109 -10.40 -11.26 -4.14
CA ALA A 109 -10.88 -11.27 -5.53
C ALA A 109 -10.10 -12.27 -6.40
N PHE A 110 -8.78 -12.44 -6.16
CA PHE A 110 -7.99 -13.43 -6.88
C PHE A 110 -8.35 -14.87 -6.43
N ARG A 111 -8.67 -15.06 -5.16
CA ARG A 111 -9.20 -16.35 -4.66
C ARG A 111 -10.50 -16.73 -5.35
N ASP A 112 -11.41 -15.78 -5.54
CA ASP A 112 -12.64 -16.03 -6.31
C ASP A 112 -12.32 -16.45 -7.77
N VAL A 113 -11.33 -15.83 -8.41
CA VAL A 113 -10.87 -16.25 -9.74
C VAL A 113 -10.26 -17.65 -9.71
N GLN A 114 -9.45 -17.98 -8.71
CA GLN A 114 -8.89 -19.34 -8.56
C GLN A 114 -9.97 -20.41 -8.43
N GLU A 115 -11.09 -20.09 -7.77
CA GLU A 115 -12.21 -21.02 -7.57
C GLU A 115 -13.14 -21.10 -8.78
N LYS A 116 -13.59 -19.95 -9.31
CA LYS A 116 -14.63 -19.85 -10.34
C LYS A 116 -14.10 -19.73 -11.76
N LYS A 117 -12.81 -19.49 -11.93
CA LYS A 117 -12.15 -19.34 -13.23
C LYS A 117 -12.87 -18.30 -14.09
N TRP A 118 -13.31 -18.71 -15.28
CA TRP A 118 -14.01 -17.86 -16.23
C TRP A 118 -15.30 -17.25 -15.70
N ASP A 119 -15.98 -17.91 -14.77
CA ASP A 119 -17.24 -17.48 -14.17
C ASP A 119 -17.07 -16.46 -13.04
N SER A 120 -15.82 -16.14 -12.65
CA SER A 120 -15.56 -15.12 -11.67
C SER A 120 -15.92 -13.73 -12.19
N GLN A 121 -16.65 -12.95 -11.37
CA GLN A 121 -16.93 -11.54 -11.64
C GLN A 121 -15.67 -10.65 -11.53
N TYR A 122 -14.60 -11.16 -10.94
CA TYR A 122 -13.34 -10.42 -10.69
C TYR A 122 -12.25 -10.77 -11.69
N LYS A 123 -12.51 -11.62 -12.72
CA LYS A 123 -11.49 -12.02 -13.69
C LYS A 123 -10.82 -10.85 -14.40
N ASP A 124 -11.58 -9.78 -14.67
CA ASP A 124 -11.09 -8.59 -15.37
C ASP A 124 -10.37 -7.59 -14.43
N TRP A 125 -10.28 -7.93 -13.12
CA TRP A 125 -9.47 -7.19 -12.16
C TRP A 125 -7.98 -7.46 -12.31
N PHE A 126 -7.63 -8.51 -13.05
CA PHE A 126 -6.27 -9.00 -13.31
C PHE A 126 -6.05 -9.19 -14.79
N CYS A 127 -4.78 -9.26 -15.20
CA CYS A 127 -4.42 -9.60 -16.58
C CYS A 127 -4.31 -11.12 -16.70
N ILE A 128 -5.41 -11.79 -17.11
CA ILE A 128 -5.54 -13.26 -17.14
C ILE A 128 -5.64 -13.78 -18.57
N ASN A 129 -5.01 -14.93 -18.83
CA ASN A 129 -5.19 -15.73 -20.04
C ASN A 129 -5.64 -17.15 -19.65
N PHE A 130 -6.88 -17.50 -19.97
CA PHE A 130 -7.47 -18.80 -19.66
C PHE A 130 -7.02 -19.94 -20.58
N ASP A 131 -6.34 -19.62 -21.69
CA ASP A 131 -5.73 -20.64 -22.58
C ASP A 131 -4.32 -21.06 -22.11
N GLY A 132 -3.79 -20.38 -21.06
CA GLY A 132 -2.49 -20.65 -20.46
C GLY A 132 -2.56 -21.35 -19.11
N ASN A 133 -1.41 -21.50 -18.46
CA ASN A 133 -1.33 -21.98 -17.08
C ASN A 133 -0.22 -21.24 -16.34
N SER A 134 -0.39 -21.05 -15.03
CA SER A 134 0.62 -20.46 -14.15
C SER A 134 1.59 -21.52 -13.63
N GLY A 135 2.72 -21.06 -13.07
CA GLY A 135 3.66 -21.94 -12.34
C GLY A 135 3.05 -22.61 -11.09
N TYR A 136 1.90 -22.11 -10.63
CA TYR A 136 1.13 -22.69 -9.51
C TYR A 136 0.04 -23.68 -9.96
N ASN A 137 -0.03 -23.97 -11.25
CA ASN A 137 -1.01 -24.89 -11.83
C ASN A 137 -2.48 -24.46 -11.59
N ASP A 138 -2.74 -23.16 -11.73
CA ASP A 138 -4.08 -22.59 -11.53
C ASP A 138 -5.10 -22.94 -12.63
N GLY A 139 -4.64 -23.48 -13.76
CA GLY A 139 -5.47 -23.74 -14.95
C GLY A 139 -5.76 -22.45 -15.76
N PHE A 140 -5.03 -21.39 -15.50
CA PHE A 140 -4.94 -20.16 -16.28
C PHE A 140 -3.59 -19.49 -16.05
N TRP A 141 -3.15 -18.66 -17.00
CA TRP A 141 -2.00 -17.79 -16.83
C TRP A 141 -2.47 -16.40 -16.36
N TYR A 142 -1.64 -15.71 -15.61
CA TYR A 142 -1.85 -14.32 -15.20
C TYR A 142 -0.53 -13.55 -15.15
N GLU A 143 -0.60 -12.23 -15.28
CA GLU A 143 0.56 -11.37 -15.15
C GLU A 143 0.93 -11.19 -13.66
N GLY A 144 2.19 -11.47 -13.33
CA GLY A 144 2.80 -11.11 -12.05
C GLY A 144 3.71 -9.89 -12.20
N TRP A 145 4.04 -9.23 -11.09
CA TRP A 145 5.00 -8.13 -11.10
C TRP A 145 6.40 -8.65 -11.48
N GLU A 146 6.93 -8.19 -12.63
CA GLU A 146 8.27 -8.54 -13.13
C GLU A 146 8.60 -10.04 -13.13
N GLY A 147 7.60 -10.88 -13.32
CA GLY A 147 7.75 -12.35 -13.32
C GLY A 147 7.59 -13.00 -11.95
N HIS A 148 7.35 -12.24 -10.91
CA HIS A 148 7.01 -12.71 -9.58
C HIS A 148 5.53 -13.08 -9.51
N TYR A 149 5.21 -14.35 -9.71
CA TYR A 149 3.82 -14.83 -9.76
C TYR A 149 3.12 -14.88 -8.40
N GLU A 150 3.84 -14.78 -7.30
CA GLU A 150 3.29 -14.56 -5.96
C GLU A 150 2.68 -13.17 -5.79
N LEU A 151 3.06 -12.21 -6.65
CA LEU A 151 2.59 -10.83 -6.71
C LEU A 151 1.73 -10.63 -7.96
N VAL A 152 0.44 -10.86 -7.81
CA VAL A 152 -0.54 -10.84 -8.91
C VAL A 152 -0.84 -9.41 -9.34
N LYS A 153 -0.56 -9.06 -10.58
CA LYS A 153 -0.74 -7.70 -11.08
C LYS A 153 -2.22 -7.33 -11.18
N LEU A 154 -2.56 -6.15 -10.65
CA LEU A 154 -3.89 -5.55 -10.78
C LEU A 154 -4.05 -4.83 -12.12
N ASN A 155 -5.23 -4.93 -12.70
CA ASN A 155 -5.61 -4.19 -13.90
C ASN A 155 -6.11 -2.78 -13.52
N LEU A 156 -5.20 -1.82 -13.41
CA LEU A 156 -5.52 -0.43 -13.06
C LEU A 156 -6.27 0.34 -14.16
N GLN A 157 -6.51 -0.26 -15.33
CA GLN A 157 -7.39 0.28 -16.35
C GLN A 157 -8.85 -0.12 -16.13
N ASN A 158 -9.11 -1.08 -15.24
CA ASN A 158 -10.47 -1.47 -14.87
C ASN A 158 -11.03 -0.48 -13.83
N PRO A 159 -12.13 0.24 -14.15
CA PRO A 159 -12.71 1.22 -13.21
C PRO A 159 -13.10 0.63 -11.86
N ALA A 160 -13.58 -0.62 -11.81
CA ALA A 160 -13.97 -1.27 -10.56
C ALA A 160 -12.78 -1.54 -9.64
N VAL A 161 -11.61 -1.85 -10.20
CA VAL A 161 -10.35 -1.97 -9.44
C VAL A 161 -9.98 -0.61 -8.84
N VAL A 162 -9.99 0.42 -9.68
CA VAL A 162 -9.63 1.78 -9.24
C VAL A 162 -10.58 2.28 -8.16
N ASP A 163 -11.90 2.11 -8.34
CA ASP A 163 -12.89 2.52 -7.36
C ASP A 163 -12.75 1.76 -6.02
N TYR A 164 -12.42 0.47 -6.08
CA TYR A 164 -12.10 -0.32 -4.88
C TYR A 164 -10.87 0.23 -4.14
N LEU A 165 -9.76 0.45 -4.86
CA LEU A 165 -8.53 0.98 -4.25
C LEU A 165 -8.74 2.38 -3.66
N LEU A 166 -9.46 3.26 -4.36
CA LEU A 166 -9.81 4.58 -3.84
C LEU A 166 -10.69 4.48 -2.58
N SER A 167 -11.62 3.51 -2.53
CA SER A 167 -12.42 3.28 -1.32
C SER A 167 -11.57 2.83 -0.12
N CYS A 168 -10.53 2.04 -0.35
CA CYS A 168 -9.57 1.65 0.68
C CYS A 168 -8.79 2.88 1.19
N VAL A 169 -8.27 3.72 0.27
CA VAL A 169 -7.58 4.96 0.63
C VAL A 169 -8.49 5.91 1.42
N LYS A 170 -9.76 6.01 1.03
CA LYS A 170 -10.75 6.79 1.78
C LYS A 170 -10.84 6.31 3.22
N MET A 171 -10.99 5.01 3.44
CA MET A 171 -11.04 4.44 4.79
C MET A 171 -9.76 4.75 5.58
N TRP A 172 -8.57 4.63 4.96
CA TRP A 172 -7.30 4.95 5.64
C TRP A 172 -7.22 6.42 6.08
N ILE A 173 -7.72 7.34 5.23
CA ILE A 173 -7.78 8.77 5.58
C ILE A 173 -8.80 9.04 6.68
N GLU A 174 -10.02 8.49 6.57
CA GLU A 174 -11.12 8.77 7.49
C GLU A 174 -10.93 8.10 8.87
N GLU A 175 -10.43 6.85 8.89
CA GLU A 175 -10.30 6.10 10.14
C GLU A 175 -8.95 6.30 10.84
N PHE A 176 -7.85 6.32 10.07
CA PHE A 176 -6.50 6.41 10.63
C PHE A 176 -5.93 7.83 10.59
N ASN A 177 -6.58 8.73 9.84
CA ASN A 177 -6.13 10.11 9.65
C ASN A 177 -4.72 10.23 9.06
N ILE A 178 -4.30 9.31 8.19
CA ILE A 178 -2.99 9.35 7.54
C ILE A 178 -2.79 10.62 6.71
N ASP A 179 -1.52 11.04 6.54
CA ASP A 179 -1.15 12.33 5.93
C ASP A 179 -0.60 12.20 4.51
N GLY A 180 -0.36 10.97 4.07
CA GLY A 180 0.15 10.72 2.74
C GLY A 180 0.35 9.24 2.42
N LEU A 181 0.75 8.99 1.17
CA LEU A 181 1.15 7.67 0.67
C LEU A 181 2.53 7.74 0.02
N ARG A 182 3.32 6.71 0.24
CA ARG A 182 4.42 6.32 -0.62
C ARG A 182 3.88 5.28 -1.58
N LEU A 183 3.94 5.51 -2.88
CA LEU A 183 3.45 4.56 -3.88
C LEU A 183 4.56 3.59 -4.25
N ASP A 184 4.36 2.33 -3.93
CA ASP A 184 5.23 1.22 -4.30
C ASP A 184 5.30 1.09 -5.82
N VAL A 185 6.50 0.86 -6.36
CA VAL A 185 6.79 0.73 -7.80
C VAL A 185 6.04 1.72 -8.68
N ALA A 186 6.07 3.01 -8.31
CA ALA A 186 5.28 4.06 -8.96
C ALA A 186 5.54 4.16 -10.47
N TYR A 187 6.73 3.76 -10.94
CA TYR A 187 7.08 3.69 -12.36
C TYR A 187 6.27 2.66 -13.16
N SER A 188 5.64 1.70 -12.47
CA SER A 188 4.78 0.65 -13.07
C SER A 188 3.29 0.95 -13.00
N LEU A 189 2.89 2.03 -12.30
CA LEU A 189 1.48 2.38 -12.12
C LEU A 189 0.90 3.07 -13.36
N ASP A 190 -0.39 2.85 -13.63
CA ASP A 190 -1.13 3.56 -14.66
C ASP A 190 -1.22 5.06 -14.33
N HIS A 191 -0.90 5.93 -15.30
CA HIS A 191 -0.89 7.38 -15.09
C HIS A 191 -2.28 7.95 -14.80
N ASN A 192 -3.35 7.40 -15.39
CA ASN A 192 -4.71 7.85 -15.12
C ASN A 192 -5.14 7.46 -13.71
N PHE A 193 -4.72 6.30 -13.23
CA PHE A 193 -4.90 5.92 -11.82
C PHE A 193 -4.22 6.92 -10.89
N MET A 194 -2.94 7.28 -11.13
CA MET A 194 -2.23 8.25 -10.31
C MET A 194 -2.92 9.63 -10.30
N LYS A 195 -3.40 10.11 -11.45
CA LYS A 195 -4.16 11.37 -11.55
C LYS A 195 -5.46 11.32 -10.75
N ARG A 196 -6.21 10.23 -10.88
CA ARG A 196 -7.44 10.04 -10.09
C ARG A 196 -7.15 9.97 -8.60
N LEU A 197 -6.12 9.23 -8.19
CA LEU A 197 -5.68 9.14 -6.80
C LEU A 197 -5.31 10.52 -6.25
N ARG A 198 -4.53 11.32 -7.03
CA ARG A 198 -4.14 12.67 -6.63
C ARG A 198 -5.34 13.55 -6.34
N THR A 199 -6.26 13.65 -7.30
CA THR A 199 -7.48 14.47 -7.16
C THR A 199 -8.32 13.99 -5.97
N PHE A 200 -8.56 12.68 -5.88
CA PHE A 200 -9.36 12.08 -4.83
C PHE A 200 -8.80 12.34 -3.42
N CYS A 201 -7.49 12.18 -3.24
CA CYS A 201 -6.85 12.43 -1.94
C CYS A 201 -6.91 13.91 -1.56
N GLU A 202 -6.67 14.83 -2.50
CA GLU A 202 -6.71 16.27 -2.26
C GLU A 202 -8.12 16.76 -1.89
N GLU A 203 -9.17 16.17 -2.50
CA GLU A 203 -10.57 16.46 -2.15
C GLU A 203 -10.94 15.98 -0.74
N LEU A 204 -10.42 14.81 -0.33
CA LEU A 204 -10.71 14.25 1.01
C LEU A 204 -9.90 14.93 2.12
N LYS A 205 -8.63 15.19 1.87
CA LYS A 205 -7.70 15.77 2.85
C LYS A 205 -6.75 16.73 2.14
N PRO A 206 -7.08 18.04 2.09
CA PRO A 206 -6.21 19.03 1.45
C PRO A 206 -4.78 18.97 1.98
N GLY A 207 -3.82 18.94 1.09
CA GLY A 207 -2.40 18.79 1.42
C GLY A 207 -1.95 17.35 1.66
N PHE A 208 -2.74 16.35 1.31
CA PHE A 208 -2.33 14.94 1.36
C PHE A 208 -1.14 14.67 0.44
N ALA A 209 -0.06 14.09 0.97
CA ALA A 209 1.19 13.90 0.22
C ALA A 209 1.19 12.59 -0.58
N LEU A 210 1.65 12.64 -1.83
CA LEU A 210 1.93 11.45 -2.65
C LEU A 210 3.41 11.47 -3.05
N ILE A 211 4.16 10.45 -2.62
CA ILE A 211 5.59 10.25 -2.95
C ILE A 211 5.71 8.90 -3.66
N GLY A 212 6.33 8.86 -4.83
CA GLY A 212 6.50 7.61 -5.58
C GLY A 212 7.84 6.94 -5.29
N GLU A 213 7.87 5.63 -5.27
CA GLU A 213 9.11 4.89 -5.45
C GLU A 213 9.44 4.84 -6.93
N VAL A 214 10.59 5.43 -7.30
CA VAL A 214 11.10 5.42 -8.67
C VAL A 214 12.57 5.06 -8.64
N LEU A 215 12.91 3.99 -9.34
CA LEU A 215 14.28 3.47 -9.35
C LEU A 215 15.15 4.11 -10.43
N PHE A 216 14.53 4.51 -11.55
CA PHE A 216 15.21 5.05 -12.72
C PHE A 216 14.22 5.73 -13.67
N GLY A 217 14.75 6.49 -14.62
CA GLY A 217 13.95 7.10 -15.70
C GLY A 217 13.77 8.61 -15.54
N ASP A 218 12.90 9.18 -16.36
CA ASP A 218 12.56 10.60 -16.28
C ASP A 218 11.48 10.84 -15.23
N TYR A 219 11.88 11.31 -14.06
CA TYR A 219 10.99 11.60 -12.93
C TYR A 219 9.89 12.61 -13.28
N ASN A 220 10.13 13.52 -14.22
CA ASN A 220 9.15 14.53 -14.61
C ASN A 220 7.89 13.95 -15.26
N LEU A 221 7.95 12.70 -15.76
CA LEU A 221 6.79 12.03 -16.32
C LEU A 221 5.69 11.78 -15.28
N ILE A 222 6.06 11.59 -14.03
CA ILE A 222 5.13 11.26 -12.94
C ILE A 222 5.19 12.23 -11.76
N VAL A 223 6.27 12.99 -11.59
CA VAL A 223 6.38 14.05 -10.57
C VAL A 223 5.96 15.36 -11.21
N ASN A 224 4.72 15.75 -11.02
CA ASN A 224 4.12 16.95 -11.60
C ASN A 224 2.84 17.34 -10.83
N ASP A 225 2.18 18.41 -11.27
CA ASP A 225 1.00 18.96 -10.59
C ASP A 225 -0.23 18.04 -10.63
N GLU A 226 -0.27 17.05 -11.54
CA GLU A 226 -1.42 16.17 -11.71
C GLU A 226 -1.26 14.80 -11.01
N MET A 227 -0.04 14.36 -10.71
CA MET A 227 0.26 13.02 -10.17
C MET A 227 1.00 13.09 -8.85
N LEU A 228 2.30 12.89 -8.83
CA LEU A 228 3.07 12.79 -7.58
C LEU A 228 3.68 14.15 -7.20
N HIS A 229 3.77 14.40 -5.90
CA HIS A 229 4.45 15.59 -5.37
C HIS A 229 5.98 15.42 -5.41
N SER A 230 6.47 14.20 -5.21
CA SER A 230 7.89 13.87 -5.17
C SER A 230 8.09 12.40 -5.45
N CYS A 231 9.35 11.97 -5.56
CA CYS A 231 9.73 10.57 -5.62
C CYS A 231 11.01 10.31 -4.84
N THR A 232 11.29 9.02 -4.58
CA THR A 232 12.59 8.60 -4.06
C THR A 232 13.67 8.86 -5.11
N ASN A 233 14.87 9.22 -4.65
CA ASN A 233 16.04 9.40 -5.51
C ASN A 233 17.09 8.35 -5.14
N TYR A 234 17.32 7.40 -6.05
CA TYR A 234 18.31 6.34 -5.89
C TYR A 234 19.56 6.57 -6.75
N GLU A 235 19.65 7.68 -7.51
CA GLU A 235 20.80 8.06 -8.34
C GLU A 235 21.82 8.94 -7.62
#